data_6e000a86ad740849737a0fc373cd0bbd
#
_entry.id   6e000a86ad740849737a0fc373cd0bbd
#
_cell.length_a   1.000
_cell.length_b   1.000
_cell.length_c   1.000
_cell.angle_alpha   90.00
_cell.angle_beta   90.00
_cell.angle_gamma   90.00
#
_symmetry.space_group_name_H-M   'P 1'
#
loop_
_entity.id
_entity.type
_entity.pdbx_description
1 polymer ?
#
loop_
_entity_poly.entity_id
_entity_poly.type
_entity_poly.pdbx_seq_one_letter_code
_entity_poly.pdbx_strand_id
1 'polypeptide(L)'
;PPVLAPIGNKSVSENNLLEFTITAYDPDGDELTYSVANLPDGASFDVSTGHFSWVPDFDQSGNYSLLFKVTDSGVPPASREETVMITVGNVNRPPVLDAIGDKTVLEGQTLTFVVTGTDPDGDRLTFSTGELPQGATFNPATQTFTWTPNYNQAGNFWVRFTVTDNGIPQESDTEEIVITVGNVNRPPVLDAIGDKTVLEGQTLTFVVT
;
A
#
# COMPACT_ATOMS: atom_id res chain seq x y z
N PRO A 1 47.49 13.60 21.42
CA PRO A 1 46.08 13.27 21.25
C PRO A 1 45.80 12.92 19.79
N PRO A 2 44.86 11.99 19.53
CA PRO A 2 44.54 11.54 18.20
C PRO A 2 43.94 12.64 17.34
N VAL A 3 44.10 12.51 16.02
CA VAL A 3 43.48 13.36 15.01
C VAL A 3 42.50 12.51 14.23
N LEU A 4 41.20 12.76 14.43
CA LEU A 4 40.11 12.09 13.70
C LEU A 4 39.91 12.78 12.35
N ALA A 5 39.92 12.02 11.26
CA ALA A 5 39.57 12.58 9.96
C ALA A 5 38.05 12.89 9.92
N PRO A 6 37.64 14.00 9.28
CA PRO A 6 36.23 14.35 9.21
C PRO A 6 35.38 13.23 8.60
N ILE A 7 34.32 12.80 9.29
CA ILE A 7 33.42 11.73 8.86
C ILE A 7 32.30 12.33 7.99
N GLY A 8 31.73 13.43 8.47
CA GLY A 8 30.59 14.13 7.83
C GLY A 8 29.29 13.32 7.84
N ASN A 9 28.17 14.02 7.63
CA ASN A 9 26.85 13.41 7.60
C ASN A 9 26.71 12.41 6.44
N LYS A 10 25.85 11.41 6.63
CA LYS A 10 25.58 10.35 5.68
C LYS A 10 24.09 10.28 5.37
N SER A 11 23.75 9.67 4.22
CA SER A 11 22.37 9.36 3.87
C SER A 11 22.31 7.99 3.21
N VAL A 12 21.22 7.29 3.44
CA VAL A 12 20.90 5.98 2.84
C VAL A 12 19.37 5.89 2.74
N SER A 13 18.86 5.11 1.81
CA SER A 13 17.43 4.72 1.82
C SER A 13 17.27 3.39 2.55
N GLU A 14 16.10 3.15 3.09
CA GLU A 14 15.72 1.85 3.65
C GLU A 14 16.08 0.71 2.70
N ASN A 15 16.38 -0.46 3.26
CA ASN A 15 16.78 -1.67 2.57
C ASN A 15 18.04 -1.52 1.68
N ASN A 16 18.82 -0.45 1.84
CA ASN A 16 20.10 -0.27 1.17
C ASN A 16 21.26 -0.28 2.17
N LEU A 17 22.40 -0.80 1.73
CA LEU A 17 23.61 -0.87 2.55
C LEU A 17 24.26 0.54 2.67
N LEU A 18 24.50 0.96 3.91
CA LEU A 18 25.40 2.05 4.26
C LEU A 18 26.64 1.48 4.91
N GLU A 19 27.80 1.70 4.31
CA GLU A 19 29.08 1.33 4.92
C GLU A 19 30.11 2.43 4.74
N PHE A 20 30.95 2.61 5.76
CA PHE A 20 32.10 3.51 5.74
C PHE A 20 33.08 3.13 6.86
N THR A 21 34.32 3.59 6.73
CA THR A 21 35.35 3.41 7.78
C THR A 21 35.79 4.77 8.29
N ILE A 22 35.77 4.95 9.60
CA ILE A 22 36.38 6.12 10.24
C ILE A 22 37.87 5.93 10.35
N THR A 23 38.63 6.96 10.09
CA THR A 23 40.09 6.93 10.12
C THR A 23 40.66 8.00 11.04
N ALA A 24 41.72 7.66 11.76
CA ALA A 24 42.44 8.60 12.64
C ALA A 24 43.93 8.24 12.63
N TYR A 25 44.75 9.19 13.05
CA TYR A 25 46.17 8.97 13.36
C TYR A 25 46.54 9.65 14.67
N ASP A 26 47.54 9.13 15.35
CA ASP A 26 48.13 9.77 16.50
C ASP A 26 49.51 10.34 16.16
N PRO A 27 49.77 11.66 16.45
CA PRO A 27 51.07 12.28 16.17
C PRO A 27 52.24 11.69 16.96
N ASP A 28 51.97 11.07 18.12
CA ASP A 28 52.97 10.47 19.00
C ASP A 28 53.16 8.97 18.67
N GLY A 29 52.33 8.43 17.78
CA GLY A 29 52.36 7.02 17.33
C GLY A 29 51.69 6.05 18.31
N ASP A 30 50.85 6.56 19.20
CA ASP A 30 50.12 5.74 20.16
C ASP A 30 49.05 4.88 19.43
N GLU A 31 48.73 3.69 20.01
CA GLU A 31 47.67 2.82 19.48
C GLU A 31 46.29 3.46 19.66
N LEU A 32 45.46 3.31 18.67
CA LEU A 32 44.13 3.90 18.62
C LEU A 32 43.02 2.84 18.81
N THR A 33 42.00 3.20 19.59
CA THR A 33 40.76 2.44 19.73
C THR A 33 39.58 3.31 19.32
N TYR A 34 38.63 2.67 18.60
CA TYR A 34 37.42 3.32 18.11
C TYR A 34 36.20 2.91 18.91
N SER A 35 35.22 3.80 19.04
CA SER A 35 33.93 3.50 19.63
C SER A 35 32.83 4.33 19.00
N VAL A 36 31.59 3.86 19.13
CA VAL A 36 30.39 4.56 18.68
C VAL A 36 29.32 4.51 19.76
N ALA A 37 28.59 5.59 19.95
CA ALA A 37 27.42 5.64 20.80
C ALA A 37 26.16 5.87 19.94
N ASN A 38 25.00 5.42 20.45
CA ASN A 38 23.68 5.48 19.82
C ASN A 38 23.61 4.67 18.52
N LEU A 39 24.25 3.50 18.47
CA LEU A 39 24.21 2.59 17.34
C LEU A 39 22.76 2.14 17.09
N PRO A 40 22.21 2.32 15.87
CA PRO A 40 20.85 1.84 15.54
C PRO A 40 20.74 0.33 15.59
N ASP A 41 19.52 -0.16 15.77
CA ASP A 41 19.26 -1.60 15.69
C ASP A 41 19.63 -2.13 14.31
N GLY A 42 20.28 -3.30 14.28
CA GLY A 42 20.76 -3.92 13.04
C GLY A 42 22.06 -3.34 12.47
N ALA A 43 22.57 -2.21 13.01
CA ALA A 43 23.87 -1.68 12.63
C ALA A 43 25.01 -2.40 13.36
N SER A 44 26.18 -2.43 12.73
CA SER A 44 27.42 -2.95 13.29
C SER A 44 28.56 -1.95 13.22
N PHE A 45 29.46 -2.01 14.19
CA PHE A 45 30.68 -1.20 14.21
C PHE A 45 31.84 -2.04 14.76
N ASP A 46 32.90 -2.14 13.98
CA ASP A 46 34.13 -2.82 14.38
C ASP A 46 35.08 -1.81 15.06
N VAL A 47 35.27 -1.96 16.34
CA VAL A 47 36.11 -1.06 17.18
C VAL A 47 37.60 -1.15 16.87
N SER A 48 38.07 -2.18 16.16
CA SER A 48 39.47 -2.36 15.79
C SER A 48 39.79 -1.71 14.46
N THR A 49 38.85 -1.75 13.52
CA THR A 49 39.02 -1.23 12.16
C THR A 49 38.34 0.11 11.93
N GLY A 50 37.43 0.52 12.82
CA GLY A 50 36.58 1.71 12.64
C GLY A 50 35.52 1.53 11.54
N HIS A 51 35.24 0.29 11.12
CA HIS A 51 34.27 -0.01 10.06
C HIS A 51 32.84 0.01 10.62
N PHE A 52 31.98 0.79 9.99
CA PHE A 52 30.53 0.86 10.24
C PHE A 52 29.79 0.22 9.06
N SER A 53 28.78 -0.57 9.35
CA SER A 53 27.90 -1.18 8.35
C SER A 53 26.46 -1.26 8.89
N TRP A 54 25.49 -0.88 8.07
CA TRP A 54 24.07 -0.89 8.40
C TRP A 54 23.20 -1.02 7.15
N VAL A 55 22.18 -1.88 7.23
CA VAL A 55 21.06 -1.91 6.28
C VAL A 55 19.81 -1.57 7.08
N PRO A 56 19.30 -0.32 7.01
CA PRO A 56 18.04 0.02 7.67
C PRO A 56 16.89 -0.81 7.10
N ASP A 57 16.02 -1.32 7.94
CA ASP A 57 14.77 -1.94 7.51
C ASP A 57 13.71 -0.90 7.11
N PHE A 58 12.54 -1.36 6.64
CA PHE A 58 11.46 -0.51 6.16
C PHE A 58 10.70 0.28 7.26
N ASP A 59 11.06 0.12 8.52
CA ASP A 59 10.48 0.84 9.65
C ASP A 59 11.51 1.78 10.32
N GLN A 60 12.67 1.97 9.66
CA GLN A 60 13.80 2.74 10.17
C GLN A 60 14.10 4.04 9.40
N SER A 61 13.11 4.59 8.68
CA SER A 61 13.25 5.94 8.11
C SER A 61 13.39 7.00 9.20
N GLY A 62 14.18 8.03 8.92
CA GLY A 62 14.39 9.13 9.87
C GLY A 62 15.82 9.57 10.04
N ASN A 63 16.11 10.25 11.16
CA ASN A 63 17.41 10.82 11.45
C ASN A 63 18.03 10.16 12.69
N TYR A 64 19.26 9.68 12.55
CA TYR A 64 20.04 9.02 13.59
C TYR A 64 21.29 9.83 13.88
N SER A 65 21.49 10.19 15.16
CA SER A 65 22.66 10.95 15.60
C SER A 65 23.62 10.02 16.34
N LEU A 66 24.73 9.67 15.69
CA LEU A 66 25.75 8.78 16.22
C LEU A 66 26.98 9.59 16.67
N LEU A 67 27.52 9.25 17.83
CA LEU A 67 28.77 9.85 18.33
C LEU A 67 29.92 8.86 18.11
N PHE A 68 30.78 9.14 17.15
CA PHE A 68 32.02 8.39 16.91
C PHE A 68 33.16 9.01 17.71
N LYS A 69 33.97 8.15 18.33
CA LYS A 69 35.07 8.54 19.18
C LYS A 69 36.29 7.68 18.90
N VAL A 70 37.46 8.30 18.86
CA VAL A 70 38.77 7.66 18.88
C VAL A 70 39.51 8.04 20.15
N THR A 71 40.20 7.08 20.77
CA THR A 71 40.99 7.26 21.99
C THR A 71 42.36 6.64 21.77
N ASP A 72 43.43 7.38 22.19
CA ASP A 72 44.81 6.86 22.16
C ASP A 72 45.14 6.04 23.42
N SER A 73 46.28 5.32 23.36
CA SER A 73 46.82 4.55 24.48
C SER A 73 47.81 5.36 25.35
N GLY A 74 47.94 6.66 25.12
CA GLY A 74 48.83 7.55 25.86
C GLY A 74 48.46 7.68 27.35
N VAL A 75 49.36 8.29 28.11
CA VAL A 75 49.13 8.47 29.55
C VAL A 75 49.26 9.97 29.92
N PRO A 76 48.16 10.65 30.29
CA PRO A 76 46.76 10.15 30.30
C PRO A 76 46.21 9.95 28.89
N PRO A 77 45.24 9.03 28.71
CA PRO A 77 44.59 8.84 27.40
C PRO A 77 43.88 10.12 26.94
N ALA A 78 44.04 10.45 25.67
CA ALA A 78 43.30 11.54 25.05
C ALA A 78 42.34 11.00 23.99
N SER A 79 41.32 11.79 23.61
CA SER A 79 40.33 11.38 22.63
C SER A 79 39.84 12.54 21.74
N ARG A 80 39.28 12.14 20.60
CA ARG A 80 38.54 13.02 19.67
C ARG A 80 37.23 12.35 19.30
N GLU A 81 36.20 13.16 19.06
CA GLU A 81 34.86 12.68 18.72
C GLU A 81 34.21 13.58 17.66
N GLU A 82 33.31 13.01 16.91
CA GLU A 82 32.48 13.69 15.93
C GLU A 82 31.04 13.09 16.00
N THR A 83 30.07 14.01 16.04
CA THR A 83 28.66 13.62 15.91
C THR A 83 28.30 13.60 14.43
N VAL A 84 27.86 12.44 13.96
CA VAL A 84 27.45 12.20 12.57
C VAL A 84 25.96 12.01 12.52
N MET A 85 25.28 12.80 11.69
CA MET A 85 23.87 12.59 11.37
C MET A 85 23.77 11.62 10.19
N ILE A 86 23.06 10.52 10.38
CA ILE A 86 22.67 9.60 9.32
C ILE A 86 21.18 9.82 9.04
N THR A 87 20.86 10.21 7.81
CA THR A 87 19.45 10.34 7.35
C THR A 87 19.07 9.11 6.54
N VAL A 88 18.06 8.38 7.01
CA VAL A 88 17.46 7.25 6.31
C VAL A 88 16.22 7.74 5.59
N GLY A 89 16.22 7.63 4.26
CA GLY A 89 15.07 7.97 3.43
C GLY A 89 14.07 6.80 3.38
N ASN A 90 12.79 7.12 3.51
CA ASN A 90 11.71 6.16 3.36
C ASN A 90 11.69 5.56 1.94
N VAL A 91 11.41 4.27 1.83
CA VAL A 91 11.13 3.57 0.57
C VAL A 91 9.68 3.12 0.63
N ASN A 92 8.84 3.75 -0.19
CA ASN A 92 7.41 3.44 -0.24
C ASN A 92 7.17 1.97 -0.59
N ARG A 93 6.27 1.33 0.17
CA ARG A 93 5.74 -0.02 -0.08
C ARG A 93 4.30 0.08 -0.60
N PRO A 94 3.89 -0.77 -1.56
CA PRO A 94 2.53 -0.74 -2.06
C PRO A 94 1.51 -1.06 -0.95
N PRO A 95 0.31 -0.46 -1.03
CA PRO A 95 -0.81 -0.85 -0.17
C PRO A 95 -1.27 -2.27 -0.48
N VAL A 96 -1.99 -2.87 0.44
CA VAL A 96 -2.60 -4.21 0.30
C VAL A 96 -4.10 -4.08 0.36
N LEU A 97 -4.77 -4.47 -0.73
CA LEU A 97 -6.23 -4.56 -0.79
C LEU A 97 -6.68 -5.84 -0.07
N ASP A 98 -7.61 -5.72 0.87
CA ASP A 98 -8.19 -6.90 1.51
C ASP A 98 -9.03 -7.68 0.48
N ALA A 99 -8.90 -9.01 0.51
CA ALA A 99 -9.58 -9.86 -0.45
C ALA A 99 -11.11 -9.66 -0.43
N ILE A 100 -11.67 -9.22 -1.55
CA ILE A 100 -13.10 -9.00 -1.72
C ILE A 100 -13.80 -10.30 -2.10
N GLY A 101 -13.23 -11.02 -3.06
CA GLY A 101 -13.78 -12.27 -3.62
C GLY A 101 -15.08 -12.09 -4.39
N ASP A 102 -15.43 -13.10 -5.17
CA ASP A 102 -16.64 -13.11 -6.00
C ASP A 102 -17.93 -12.98 -5.17
N LYS A 103 -18.94 -12.35 -5.77
CA LYS A 103 -20.23 -12.10 -5.14
C LYS A 103 -21.40 -12.67 -5.96
N THR A 104 -22.49 -12.95 -5.30
CA THR A 104 -23.74 -13.36 -5.94
C THR A 104 -24.90 -12.51 -5.43
N VAL A 105 -25.84 -12.20 -6.32
CA VAL A 105 -27.05 -11.47 -5.99
C VAL A 105 -28.17 -11.91 -6.95
N LEU A 106 -29.42 -11.82 -6.55
CA LEU A 106 -30.56 -12.04 -7.45
C LEU A 106 -31.02 -10.68 -8.04
N GLU A 107 -31.62 -10.73 -9.24
CA GLU A 107 -32.31 -9.57 -9.81
C GLU A 107 -33.31 -8.98 -8.79
N GLY A 108 -33.36 -7.66 -8.69
CA GLY A 108 -34.20 -6.93 -7.74
C GLY A 108 -33.72 -6.95 -6.29
N GLN A 109 -32.65 -7.69 -5.94
CA GLN A 109 -32.07 -7.70 -4.61
C GLN A 109 -30.87 -6.72 -4.56
N THR A 110 -30.65 -6.10 -3.39
CA THR A 110 -29.52 -5.19 -3.21
C THR A 110 -28.29 -5.94 -2.71
N LEU A 111 -27.18 -5.81 -3.43
CA LEU A 111 -25.84 -6.20 -3.00
C LEU A 111 -25.15 -4.97 -2.42
N THR A 112 -24.63 -5.09 -1.19
CA THR A 112 -23.81 -4.04 -0.57
C THR A 112 -22.64 -4.68 0.16
N PHE A 113 -21.44 -4.12 -0.02
CA PHE A 113 -20.23 -4.50 0.73
C PHE A 113 -19.24 -3.34 0.82
N VAL A 114 -18.34 -3.42 1.78
CA VAL A 114 -17.27 -2.45 1.99
C VAL A 114 -15.96 -3.04 1.47
N VAL A 115 -15.14 -2.22 0.83
CA VAL A 115 -13.79 -2.55 0.36
C VAL A 115 -12.79 -1.96 1.33
N THR A 116 -11.88 -2.78 1.86
CA THR A 116 -10.88 -2.36 2.85
C THR A 116 -9.48 -2.70 2.37
N GLY A 117 -8.48 -2.09 3.00
CA GLY A 117 -7.07 -2.34 2.71
C GLY A 117 -6.18 -1.66 3.76
N THR A 118 -4.91 -2.02 3.76
CA THR A 118 -3.90 -1.49 4.68
C THR A 118 -2.66 -1.05 3.91
N ASP A 119 -1.90 -0.17 4.50
CA ASP A 119 -0.62 0.27 3.99
C ASP A 119 0.50 -0.06 4.98
N PRO A 120 1.60 -0.72 4.53
CA PRO A 120 2.71 -1.08 5.41
C PRO A 120 3.46 0.11 5.99
N ASP A 121 3.46 1.26 5.31
CA ASP A 121 4.12 2.49 5.75
C ASP A 121 3.18 3.43 6.51
N GLY A 122 1.89 3.05 6.58
CA GLY A 122 0.84 3.85 7.22
C GLY A 122 0.36 5.02 6.36
N ASP A 123 0.58 4.96 5.05
CA ASP A 123 0.17 5.97 4.11
C ASP A 123 -1.35 6.06 3.99
N ARG A 124 -1.81 7.23 3.58
CA ARG A 124 -3.24 7.47 3.38
C ARG A 124 -3.73 6.78 2.12
N LEU A 125 -4.73 5.93 2.27
CA LEU A 125 -5.33 5.18 1.17
C LEU A 125 -6.49 5.92 0.50
N THR A 126 -6.58 5.75 -0.81
CA THR A 126 -7.73 6.13 -1.64
C THR A 126 -8.23 4.92 -2.40
N PHE A 127 -9.57 4.77 -2.47
CA PHE A 127 -10.21 3.64 -3.11
C PHE A 127 -10.97 4.10 -4.35
N SER A 128 -10.90 3.29 -5.41
CA SER A 128 -11.58 3.55 -6.68
C SER A 128 -12.05 2.25 -7.32
N THR A 129 -12.87 2.38 -8.36
CA THR A 129 -13.32 1.26 -9.18
C THR A 129 -13.06 1.54 -10.65
N GLY A 130 -12.94 0.48 -11.43
CA GLY A 130 -13.07 0.55 -12.88
C GLY A 130 -14.51 0.83 -13.32
N GLU A 131 -14.86 0.37 -14.51
CA GLU A 131 -16.22 0.48 -15.03
C GLU A 131 -17.20 -0.31 -14.16
N LEU A 132 -18.33 0.32 -13.81
CA LEU A 132 -19.38 -0.28 -13.00
C LEU A 132 -20.55 -0.74 -13.87
N PRO A 133 -21.23 -1.85 -13.49
CA PRO A 133 -22.50 -2.22 -14.11
C PRO A 133 -23.53 -1.10 -14.00
N GLN A 134 -24.42 -1.02 -14.98
CA GLN A 134 -25.48 0.01 -14.98
C GLN A 134 -26.31 -0.06 -13.68
N GLY A 135 -26.42 1.08 -12.99
CA GLY A 135 -27.12 1.23 -11.72
C GLY A 135 -26.30 0.84 -10.49
N ALA A 136 -25.08 0.34 -10.64
CA ALA A 136 -24.14 0.17 -9.53
C ALA A 136 -23.47 1.50 -9.17
N THR A 137 -23.12 1.63 -7.91
CA THR A 137 -22.40 2.79 -7.37
C THR A 137 -21.30 2.35 -6.41
N PHE A 138 -20.23 3.15 -6.37
CA PHE A 138 -19.18 3.03 -5.37
C PHE A 138 -18.95 4.39 -4.72
N ASN A 139 -18.98 4.43 -3.40
CA ASN A 139 -18.65 5.65 -2.64
C ASN A 139 -17.23 5.50 -2.08
N PRO A 140 -16.23 6.24 -2.60
CA PRO A 140 -14.84 6.11 -2.14
C PRO A 140 -14.61 6.63 -0.72
N ALA A 141 -15.48 7.52 -0.19
CA ALA A 141 -15.33 8.03 1.16
C ALA A 141 -15.78 7.03 2.23
N THR A 142 -16.80 6.23 1.94
CA THR A 142 -17.28 5.14 2.80
C THR A 142 -16.83 3.78 2.33
N GLN A 143 -16.08 3.71 1.19
CA GLN A 143 -15.56 2.49 0.59
C GLN A 143 -16.64 1.45 0.27
N THR A 144 -17.85 1.92 0.03
CA THR A 144 -19.04 1.08 -0.08
C THR A 144 -19.47 0.95 -1.53
N PHE A 145 -19.53 -0.29 -2.01
CA PHE A 145 -20.20 -0.67 -3.24
C PHE A 145 -21.67 -0.99 -2.96
N THR A 146 -22.57 -0.52 -3.83
CA THR A 146 -24.00 -0.82 -3.75
C THR A 146 -24.56 -0.99 -5.15
N TRP A 147 -25.33 -2.06 -5.36
CA TRP A 147 -25.99 -2.34 -6.62
C TRP A 147 -27.28 -3.14 -6.41
N THR A 148 -28.33 -2.73 -7.12
CA THR A 148 -29.59 -3.49 -7.24
C THR A 148 -29.81 -3.78 -8.71
N PRO A 149 -29.42 -4.97 -9.21
CA PRO A 149 -29.62 -5.34 -10.60
C PRO A 149 -31.11 -5.34 -10.96
N ASN A 150 -31.45 -4.78 -12.11
CA ASN A 150 -32.81 -4.87 -12.62
C ASN A 150 -33.05 -6.25 -13.27
N TYR A 151 -34.32 -6.54 -13.62
CA TYR A 151 -34.76 -7.84 -14.16
C TYR A 151 -34.30 -8.15 -15.59
N ASN A 152 -33.37 -7.40 -16.16
CA ASN A 152 -32.74 -7.65 -17.45
C ASN A 152 -31.21 -7.75 -17.31
N GLN A 153 -30.72 -7.92 -16.09
CA GLN A 153 -29.29 -7.92 -15.77
C GLN A 153 -28.82 -9.26 -15.17
N ALA A 154 -29.50 -10.37 -15.50
CA ALA A 154 -28.96 -11.69 -15.16
C ALA A 154 -27.65 -11.96 -15.91
N GLY A 155 -26.66 -12.57 -15.25
CA GLY A 155 -25.36 -12.90 -15.84
C GLY A 155 -24.17 -12.53 -14.95
N ASN A 156 -22.98 -12.49 -15.56
CA ASN A 156 -21.74 -12.20 -14.86
C ASN A 156 -21.24 -10.80 -15.20
N PHE A 157 -20.80 -10.08 -14.18
CA PHE A 157 -20.25 -8.72 -14.28
C PHE A 157 -18.91 -8.69 -13.59
N TRP A 158 -17.88 -8.19 -14.28
CA TRP A 158 -16.53 -8.02 -13.74
C TRP A 158 -16.38 -6.60 -13.23
N VAL A 159 -15.94 -6.46 -12.01
CA VAL A 159 -15.68 -5.15 -11.38
C VAL A 159 -14.30 -5.16 -10.79
N ARG A 160 -13.47 -4.18 -11.21
CA ARG A 160 -12.14 -3.98 -10.65
C ARG A 160 -12.20 -2.96 -9.55
N PHE A 161 -11.61 -3.28 -8.41
CA PHE A 161 -11.37 -2.37 -7.30
C PHE A 161 -9.87 -2.09 -7.19
N THR A 162 -9.53 -0.86 -6.83
CA THR A 162 -8.15 -0.40 -6.69
C THR A 162 -8.01 0.38 -5.40
N VAL A 163 -6.98 0.07 -4.62
CA VAL A 163 -6.50 0.90 -3.53
C VAL A 163 -5.18 1.54 -3.96
N THR A 164 -4.98 2.80 -3.61
CA THR A 164 -3.79 3.59 -3.96
C THR A 164 -3.36 4.38 -2.74
N ASP A 165 -2.05 4.37 -2.43
CA ASP A 165 -1.45 5.14 -1.36
C ASP A 165 -1.21 6.61 -1.76
N ASN A 166 -0.62 7.39 -0.87
CA ASN A 166 -0.11 8.73 -1.14
C ASN A 166 1.42 8.83 -0.96
N GLY A 167 2.11 7.69 -0.95
CA GLY A 167 3.56 7.60 -0.87
C GLY A 167 4.30 8.13 -2.10
N ILE A 168 5.62 8.11 -2.08
CA ILE A 168 6.47 8.58 -3.19
C ILE A 168 7.53 7.52 -3.51
N PRO A 169 7.48 6.88 -4.71
CA PRO A 169 6.43 6.99 -5.73
C PRO A 169 5.10 6.44 -5.22
N GLN A 170 3.99 6.92 -5.78
CA GLN A 170 2.66 6.40 -5.47
C GLN A 170 2.50 4.97 -6.01
N GLU A 171 1.99 4.07 -5.17
CA GLU A 171 1.80 2.66 -5.49
C GLU A 171 0.32 2.25 -5.36
N SER A 172 -0.06 1.08 -5.89
CA SER A 172 -1.45 0.62 -5.88
C SER A 172 -1.53 -0.90 -5.87
N ASP A 173 -2.63 -1.42 -5.31
CA ASP A 173 -3.05 -2.81 -5.42
C ASP A 173 -4.47 -2.93 -5.98
N THR A 174 -4.77 -4.03 -6.67
CA THR A 174 -6.05 -4.20 -7.39
C THR A 174 -6.59 -5.62 -7.29
N GLU A 175 -7.91 -5.75 -7.18
CA GLU A 175 -8.63 -7.01 -7.35
C GLU A 175 -9.77 -6.83 -8.36
N GLU A 176 -9.91 -7.80 -9.28
CA GLU A 176 -11.06 -7.91 -10.16
C GLU A 176 -11.93 -9.07 -9.69
N ILE A 177 -13.19 -8.80 -9.34
CA ILE A 177 -14.14 -9.79 -8.88
C ILE A 177 -15.23 -10.02 -9.93
N VAL A 178 -15.87 -11.20 -9.84
CA VAL A 178 -17.07 -11.50 -10.61
C VAL A 178 -18.30 -11.36 -9.70
N ILE A 179 -19.28 -10.56 -10.15
CA ILE A 179 -20.59 -10.47 -9.54
C ILE A 179 -21.57 -11.28 -10.43
N THR A 180 -22.03 -12.41 -9.92
CA THR A 180 -23.01 -13.25 -10.62
C THR A 180 -24.43 -12.86 -10.21
N VAL A 181 -25.21 -12.37 -11.17
CA VAL A 181 -26.62 -12.03 -10.97
C VAL A 181 -27.51 -13.18 -11.41
N GLY A 182 -28.21 -13.78 -10.44
CA GLY A 182 -29.19 -14.85 -10.68
C GLY A 182 -30.51 -14.30 -11.21
N ASN A 183 -31.05 -14.95 -12.24
CA ASN A 183 -32.34 -14.58 -12.83
C ASN A 183 -33.49 -14.83 -11.85
N VAL A 184 -34.43 -13.91 -11.78
CA VAL A 184 -35.69 -14.05 -11.06
C VAL A 184 -36.83 -14.17 -12.09
N ASN A 185 -37.47 -15.35 -12.15
CA ASN A 185 -38.59 -15.59 -13.06
C ASN A 185 -39.78 -14.68 -12.72
N ARG A 186 -40.32 -14.01 -13.75
CA ARG A 186 -41.53 -13.18 -13.64
C ARG A 186 -42.67 -13.83 -14.43
N PRO A 187 -43.90 -13.69 -13.95
CA PRO A 187 -45.05 -14.17 -14.73
C PRO A 187 -45.16 -13.38 -16.04
N PRO A 188 -45.65 -14.03 -17.11
CA PRO A 188 -45.93 -13.31 -18.33
C PRO A 188 -47.06 -12.29 -18.10
N VAL A 189 -46.99 -11.18 -18.82
CA VAL A 189 -48.02 -10.14 -18.83
C VAL A 189 -48.78 -10.26 -20.16
N LEU A 190 -50.08 -10.43 -20.06
CA LEU A 190 -50.96 -10.43 -21.22
C LEU A 190 -51.40 -8.98 -21.51
N ASP A 191 -51.18 -8.55 -22.75
CA ASP A 191 -51.68 -7.25 -23.18
C ASP A 191 -53.22 -7.24 -23.21
N ALA A 192 -53.78 -6.09 -22.89
CA ALA A 192 -55.24 -5.94 -22.89
C ALA A 192 -55.83 -6.24 -24.29
N ILE A 193 -56.59 -7.25 -24.38
CA ILE A 193 -57.24 -7.69 -25.65
C ILE A 193 -58.33 -6.67 -26.08
N GLY A 194 -59.00 -6.07 -25.11
CA GLY A 194 -60.14 -5.17 -25.34
C GLY A 194 -61.35 -5.90 -25.94
N ASP A 195 -62.49 -5.25 -25.94
CA ASP A 195 -63.73 -5.80 -26.50
C ASP A 195 -63.63 -5.91 -28.01
N LYS A 196 -64.21 -7.01 -28.54
CA LYS A 196 -64.28 -7.32 -29.97
C LYS A 196 -65.72 -7.47 -30.40
N THR A 197 -66.05 -7.02 -31.60
CA THR A 197 -67.39 -7.19 -32.18
C THR A 197 -67.27 -7.88 -33.52
N VAL A 198 -68.23 -8.69 -33.83
CA VAL A 198 -68.35 -9.37 -35.14
C VAL A 198 -69.84 -9.47 -35.51
N LEU A 199 -70.17 -9.40 -36.76
CA LEU A 199 -71.51 -9.59 -37.27
C LEU A 199 -71.77 -11.08 -37.50
N GLU A 200 -73.05 -11.47 -37.48
CA GLU A 200 -73.45 -12.85 -37.78
C GLU A 200 -72.91 -13.28 -39.14
N GLY A 201 -72.36 -14.50 -39.19
CA GLY A 201 -71.79 -15.09 -40.39
C GLY A 201 -70.40 -14.61 -40.78
N GLN A 202 -69.79 -13.66 -40.02
CA GLN A 202 -68.45 -13.19 -40.22
C GLN A 202 -67.43 -13.86 -39.28
N THR A 203 -66.21 -14.00 -39.72
CA THR A 203 -65.12 -14.61 -38.90
C THR A 203 -64.42 -13.53 -38.13
N LEU A 204 -64.29 -13.69 -36.82
CA LEU A 204 -63.44 -12.85 -35.95
C LEU A 204 -62.07 -13.52 -35.76
N THR A 205 -61.02 -12.79 -36.14
CA THR A 205 -59.61 -13.23 -35.92
C THR A 205 -58.83 -12.10 -35.27
N PHE A 206 -58.12 -12.38 -34.22
CA PHE A 206 -57.17 -11.42 -33.59
C PHE A 206 -56.02 -12.21 -32.94
N VAL A 207 -54.88 -11.55 -32.72
CA VAL A 207 -53.68 -12.07 -32.07
C VAL A 207 -53.68 -11.62 -30.63
N VAL A 208 -53.32 -12.54 -29.73
CA VAL A 208 -53.07 -12.28 -28.30
C VAL A 208 -51.56 -12.17 -28.14
N THR A 209 -51.05 -11.05 -27.61
CA THR A 209 -49.64 -10.79 -27.38
C THR A 209 -49.37 -10.48 -25.94
#